data_bf6b52c413d3fe78dd032755997d1e4a
#
_entry.id   bf6b52c413d3fe78dd032755997d1e4a
#
_cell.length_a   1.000
_cell.length_b   1.000
_cell.length_c   1.000
_cell.angle_alpha   90.00
_cell.angle_beta   90.00
_cell.angle_gamma   90.00
#
_symmetry.space_group_name_H-M   'P 1'
#
loop_
_entity.id
_entity.type
_entity.pdbx_description
1 polymer ?
#
loop_
_entity_poly.entity_id
_entity_poly.type
_entity_poly.pdbx_seq_one_letter_code
_entity_poly.pdbx_strand_id
1 'polypeptide(L)'
;RHTEEGSFILNISYPLSADEFTSENLFGEEKIKPFGRSVFELINSTSYSLTNAITSNKLDELLEKQQQSSSPELSYNLCDALSNFFPSVTEVPFELRFRYSPNFNKKLKSIASKFPPASVKFHYEYKVKIDEFKQRLYPEKAPSSDTFVGTVESLNGNEGKDGRREGEVMLALLVDSEIVNAKVHLNADEYEIAYRAHIKKSGYVGVKGVLSLGRRQHTLKEISDFKEITT
;
A
#
# COMPACT_ATOMS: atom_id res chain seq x y z
N ARG A 1 -17.43 8.01 20.04
CA ARG A 1 -17.95 6.69 19.59
C ARG A 1 -19.37 6.59 20.10
N HIS A 2 -20.37 6.56 19.23
CA HIS A 2 -21.75 6.31 19.59
C HIS A 2 -22.22 5.06 18.86
N THR A 3 -22.73 4.09 19.60
CA THR A 3 -23.41 2.89 19.09
C THR A 3 -24.91 3.08 19.28
N GLU A 4 -25.70 2.77 18.26
CA GLU A 4 -27.18 2.78 18.32
C GLU A 4 -27.67 1.34 18.47
N GLU A 5 -28.79 1.13 19.20
CA GLU A 5 -29.38 -0.20 19.38
C GLU A 5 -29.87 -0.81 18.07
N GLY A 6 -29.53 -2.08 17.84
CA GLY A 6 -29.99 -2.87 16.68
C GLY A 6 -29.05 -2.91 15.49
N SER A 7 -28.02 -2.05 15.43
CA SER A 7 -26.96 -2.10 14.42
C SER A 7 -25.68 -1.47 14.96
N PHE A 8 -24.54 -1.96 14.50
CA PHE A 8 -23.27 -1.33 14.85
C PHE A 8 -23.07 -0.10 13.97
N ILE A 9 -23.11 1.11 14.55
CA ILE A 9 -22.87 2.37 13.86
C ILE A 9 -21.61 3.03 14.42
N LEU A 10 -20.62 3.27 13.55
CA LEU A 10 -19.43 4.05 13.87
C LEU A 10 -19.56 5.45 13.25
N ASN A 11 -19.68 6.48 14.08
CA ASN A 11 -19.70 7.86 13.64
C ASN A 11 -18.28 8.45 13.67
N ILE A 12 -17.80 8.91 12.51
CA ILE A 12 -16.53 9.62 12.35
C ILE A 12 -16.85 11.03 11.90
N SER A 13 -16.41 12.04 12.67
CA SER A 13 -16.60 13.44 12.33
C SER A 13 -15.26 14.17 12.25
N TYR A 14 -15.16 15.06 11.27
CA TYR A 14 -14.03 15.97 11.10
C TYR A 14 -14.54 17.40 11.27
N PRO A 15 -14.02 18.17 12.25
CA PRO A 15 -14.42 19.57 12.45
C PRO A 15 -13.89 20.42 11.29
N LEU A 16 -14.72 21.34 10.82
CA LEU A 16 -14.29 22.35 9.83
C LEU A 16 -13.88 23.59 10.62
N SER A 17 -12.58 23.88 10.64
CA SER A 17 -12.07 25.14 11.21
C SER A 17 -12.25 26.30 10.22
N ALA A 18 -12.48 27.51 10.75
CA ALA A 18 -12.65 28.69 9.91
C ALA A 18 -11.37 29.00 9.09
N ASP A 19 -10.21 28.67 9.64
CA ASP A 19 -8.89 28.91 9.05
C ASP A 19 -8.59 28.03 7.83
N GLU A 20 -9.29 26.90 7.67
CA GLU A 20 -9.16 26.02 6.49
C GLU A 20 -9.84 26.61 5.23
N PHE A 21 -10.60 27.70 5.36
CA PHE A 21 -11.36 28.29 4.25
C PHE A 21 -10.64 29.45 3.57
N THR A 22 -9.56 29.93 4.15
CA THR A 22 -8.82 31.09 3.64
C THR A 22 -7.32 30.80 3.58
N SER A 23 -6.80 30.55 2.39
CA SER A 23 -5.41 30.87 2.12
C SER A 23 -5.39 32.13 1.25
N GLU A 24 -4.87 33.20 1.78
CA GLU A 24 -4.49 34.36 1.01
C GLU A 24 -3.23 33.98 0.21
N ASN A 25 -3.42 33.61 -1.03
CA ASN A 25 -2.32 33.52 -1.96
C ASN A 25 -2.02 34.92 -2.54
N LEU A 26 -0.74 35.23 -2.77
CA LEU A 26 -0.23 36.48 -3.40
C LEU A 26 -0.90 36.81 -4.76
N PHE A 27 -1.71 35.91 -5.33
CA PHE A 27 -2.34 36.02 -6.65
C PHE A 27 -3.87 36.00 -6.64
N GLY A 28 -4.51 36.13 -5.48
CA GLY A 28 -5.96 36.18 -5.33
C GLY A 28 -6.51 35.07 -4.44
N GLU A 29 -7.74 35.26 -3.96
CA GLU A 29 -8.45 34.27 -3.12
C GLU A 29 -8.77 32.99 -3.91
N GLU A 30 -7.92 32.00 -3.87
CA GLU A 30 -8.28 30.65 -4.25
C GLU A 30 -9.15 30.05 -3.14
N LYS A 31 -10.38 29.70 -3.46
CA LYS A 31 -11.28 29.00 -2.53
C LYS A 31 -10.77 27.60 -2.29
N ILE A 32 -9.91 27.44 -1.30
CA ILE A 32 -9.38 26.15 -0.90
C ILE A 32 -10.49 25.35 -0.23
N LYS A 33 -10.70 24.15 -0.74
CA LYS A 33 -11.60 23.19 -0.15
C LYS A 33 -10.92 22.61 1.10
N PRO A 34 -11.60 22.59 2.28
CA PRO A 34 -11.01 22.02 3.49
C PRO A 34 -10.52 20.58 3.26
N PHE A 35 -9.35 20.26 3.79
CA PHE A 35 -8.71 18.96 3.61
C PHE A 35 -9.65 17.80 3.98
N GLY A 36 -10.24 17.83 5.19
CA GLY A 36 -11.17 16.79 5.63
C GLY A 36 -12.38 16.63 4.72
N ARG A 37 -12.90 17.74 4.18
CA ARG A 37 -13.99 17.70 3.20
C ARG A 37 -13.56 17.00 1.91
N SER A 38 -12.37 17.31 1.41
CA SER A 38 -11.83 16.70 0.20
C SER A 38 -11.62 15.19 0.37
N VAL A 39 -11.11 14.77 1.53
CA VAL A 39 -10.92 13.34 1.87
C VAL A 39 -12.25 12.60 1.90
N PHE A 40 -13.27 13.12 2.61
CA PHE A 40 -14.58 12.44 2.67
C PHE A 40 -15.29 12.39 1.32
N GLU A 41 -15.14 13.42 0.49
CA GLU A 41 -15.69 13.39 -0.88
C GLU A 41 -14.95 12.39 -1.76
N LEU A 42 -13.63 12.27 -1.62
CA LEU A 42 -12.84 11.28 -2.33
C LEU A 42 -13.27 9.86 -1.92
N ILE A 43 -13.36 9.57 -0.62
CA ILE A 43 -13.81 8.26 -0.12
C ILE A 43 -15.22 7.96 -0.65
N ASN A 44 -16.12 8.94 -0.65
CA ASN A 44 -17.48 8.75 -1.16
C ASN A 44 -17.48 8.43 -2.67
N SER A 45 -16.80 9.26 -3.48
CA SER A 45 -16.76 9.10 -4.94
C SER A 45 -16.10 7.80 -5.36
N THR A 46 -15.01 7.42 -4.73
CA THR A 46 -14.28 6.18 -5.02
C THR A 46 -15.04 4.93 -4.57
N SER A 47 -15.69 4.98 -3.39
CA SER A 47 -16.58 3.91 -2.91
C SER A 47 -17.76 3.70 -3.86
N TYR A 48 -18.37 4.78 -4.33
CA TYR A 48 -19.46 4.70 -5.30
C TYR A 48 -18.98 4.16 -6.66
N SER A 49 -17.84 4.64 -7.16
CA SER A 49 -17.26 4.16 -8.42
C SER A 49 -16.95 2.67 -8.36
N LEU A 50 -16.40 2.19 -7.24
CA LEU A 50 -16.07 0.78 -7.03
C LEU A 50 -17.34 -0.08 -7.01
N THR A 51 -18.35 0.28 -6.21
CA THR A 51 -19.61 -0.49 -6.14
C THR A 51 -20.36 -0.47 -7.47
N ASN A 52 -20.36 0.65 -8.19
CA ASN A 52 -20.97 0.75 -9.51
C ASN A 52 -20.23 -0.14 -10.54
N ALA A 53 -18.89 -0.16 -10.52
CA ALA A 53 -18.11 -1.03 -11.39
C ALA A 53 -18.35 -2.52 -11.09
N ILE A 54 -18.48 -2.90 -9.81
CA ILE A 54 -18.83 -4.26 -9.40
C ILE A 54 -20.22 -4.66 -9.94
N THR A 55 -21.20 -3.79 -9.75
CA THR A 55 -22.60 -4.05 -10.14
C THR A 55 -22.77 -4.10 -11.67
N SER A 56 -22.03 -3.26 -12.39
CA SER A 56 -22.06 -3.19 -13.86
C SER A 56 -21.11 -4.18 -14.55
N ASN A 57 -20.37 -4.97 -13.77
CA ASN A 57 -19.31 -5.87 -14.25
C ASN A 57 -18.20 -5.17 -15.07
N LYS A 58 -17.80 -3.96 -14.62
CA LYS A 58 -16.83 -3.07 -15.27
C LYS A 58 -15.57 -2.81 -14.45
N LEU A 59 -15.16 -3.78 -13.64
CA LEU A 59 -13.96 -3.65 -12.80
C LEU A 59 -12.68 -3.54 -13.63
N ASP A 60 -12.61 -4.21 -14.78
CA ASP A 60 -11.45 -4.12 -15.68
C ASP A 60 -11.30 -2.72 -16.27
N GLU A 61 -12.40 -2.12 -16.74
CA GLU A 61 -12.41 -0.72 -17.22
C GLU A 61 -11.97 0.26 -16.11
N LEU A 62 -12.42 0.02 -14.87
CA LEU A 62 -12.04 0.83 -13.72
C LEU A 62 -10.54 0.68 -13.41
N LEU A 63 -10.01 -0.54 -13.48
CA LEU A 63 -8.60 -0.81 -13.24
C LEU A 63 -7.70 -0.12 -14.27
N GLU A 64 -8.03 -0.26 -15.56
CA GLU A 64 -7.29 0.41 -16.64
C GLU A 64 -7.28 1.93 -16.46
N LYS A 65 -8.43 2.51 -16.09
CA LYS A 65 -8.52 3.94 -15.79
C LYS A 65 -7.61 4.36 -14.65
N GLN A 66 -7.52 3.54 -13.57
CA GLN A 66 -6.64 3.82 -12.44
C GLN A 66 -5.16 3.72 -12.82
N GLN A 67 -4.78 2.72 -13.61
CA GLN A 67 -3.40 2.51 -14.07
C GLN A 67 -2.92 3.60 -15.04
N GLN A 68 -3.82 4.14 -15.87
CA GLN A 68 -3.50 5.21 -16.82
C GLN A 68 -3.55 6.61 -16.19
N SER A 69 -4.11 6.74 -14.99
CA SER A 69 -4.24 8.03 -14.32
C SER A 69 -2.92 8.47 -13.68
N SER A 70 -2.52 9.71 -13.90
CA SER A 70 -1.41 10.32 -13.18
C SER A 70 -1.71 10.55 -11.69
N SER A 71 -2.98 10.49 -11.30
CA SER A 71 -3.44 10.63 -9.91
C SER A 71 -4.55 9.61 -9.64
N PRO A 72 -4.20 8.34 -9.39
CA PRO A 72 -5.18 7.29 -9.13
C PRO A 72 -5.94 7.59 -7.82
N GLU A 73 -7.27 7.53 -7.88
CA GLU A 73 -8.14 7.80 -6.74
C GLU A 73 -8.35 6.55 -5.86
N LEU A 74 -8.39 5.36 -6.48
CA LEU A 74 -8.51 4.07 -5.79
C LEU A 74 -7.13 3.52 -5.47
N SER A 75 -6.89 3.27 -4.18
CA SER A 75 -5.64 2.68 -3.70
C SER A 75 -5.86 1.28 -3.14
N TYR A 76 -4.79 0.49 -3.09
CA TYR A 76 -4.75 -0.79 -2.39
C TYR A 76 -5.26 -0.65 -0.96
N ASN A 77 -4.77 0.35 -0.21
CA ASN A 77 -5.12 0.56 1.20
C ASN A 77 -6.60 0.88 1.39
N LEU A 78 -7.22 1.64 0.48
CA LEU A 78 -8.66 1.91 0.56
C LEU A 78 -9.47 0.63 0.32
N CYS A 79 -9.12 -0.16 -0.69
CA CYS A 79 -9.79 -1.43 -0.97
C CYS A 79 -9.60 -2.44 0.19
N ASP A 80 -8.41 -2.47 0.79
CA ASP A 80 -8.13 -3.30 1.96
C ASP A 80 -8.97 -2.86 3.17
N ALA A 81 -9.05 -1.57 3.44
CA ALA A 81 -9.89 -1.04 4.49
C ALA A 81 -11.38 -1.38 4.28
N LEU A 82 -11.90 -1.24 3.06
CA LEU A 82 -13.27 -1.60 2.71
C LEU A 82 -13.53 -3.11 2.88
N SER A 83 -12.60 -3.96 2.46
CA SER A 83 -12.70 -5.41 2.65
C SER A 83 -12.73 -5.80 4.13
N ASN A 84 -11.97 -5.10 4.97
CA ASN A 84 -11.90 -5.35 6.42
C ASN A 84 -13.16 -4.90 7.19
N PHE A 85 -14.07 -4.11 6.59
CA PHE A 85 -15.37 -3.83 7.18
C PHE A 85 -16.34 -5.02 7.13
N PHE A 86 -16.10 -5.99 6.28
CA PHE A 86 -16.92 -7.21 6.26
C PHE A 86 -16.56 -8.11 7.44
N PRO A 87 -17.54 -8.53 8.26
CA PRO A 87 -17.30 -9.46 9.36
C PRO A 87 -16.78 -10.80 8.85
N SER A 88 -15.88 -11.42 9.62
CA SER A 88 -15.29 -12.72 9.25
C SER A 88 -16.26 -13.90 9.40
N VAL A 89 -17.32 -13.74 10.19
CA VAL A 89 -18.20 -14.84 10.62
C VAL A 89 -19.61 -14.73 10.03
N THR A 90 -20.04 -13.55 9.62
CA THR A 90 -21.40 -13.30 9.15
C THR A 90 -21.42 -12.55 7.83
N GLU A 91 -22.29 -13.00 6.92
CA GLU A 91 -22.48 -12.38 5.59
C GLU A 91 -23.33 -11.11 5.68
N VAL A 92 -22.92 -10.15 6.52
CA VAL A 92 -23.67 -8.92 6.75
C VAL A 92 -23.15 -7.81 5.85
N PRO A 93 -24.04 -7.09 5.13
CA PRO A 93 -23.67 -5.90 4.38
C PRO A 93 -23.34 -4.74 5.32
N PHE A 94 -22.56 -3.76 4.81
CA PHE A 94 -22.35 -2.50 5.49
C PHE A 94 -22.69 -1.31 4.59
N GLU A 95 -22.88 -0.15 5.18
CA GLU A 95 -23.21 1.08 4.47
C GLU A 95 -22.32 2.23 4.97
N LEU A 96 -21.70 2.94 4.04
CA LEU A 96 -21.03 4.21 4.31
C LEU A 96 -22.03 5.34 4.05
N ARG A 97 -22.29 6.17 5.08
CA ARG A 97 -23.15 7.35 4.97
C ARG A 97 -22.34 8.61 5.15
N PHE A 98 -22.50 9.53 4.22
CA PHE A 98 -21.78 10.80 4.23
C PHE A 98 -22.72 11.96 4.53
N ARG A 99 -22.39 12.73 5.55
CA ARG A 99 -23.13 13.94 5.91
C ARG A 99 -22.19 15.13 5.88
N TYR A 100 -22.57 16.15 5.16
CA TYR A 100 -21.74 17.32 4.98
C TYR A 100 -22.40 18.57 5.58
N SER A 101 -21.58 19.48 6.14
CA SER A 101 -22.05 20.73 6.69
C SER A 101 -22.81 21.55 5.64
N PRO A 102 -24.06 22.00 5.94
CA PRO A 102 -24.86 22.79 5.03
C PRO A 102 -24.30 24.19 4.80
N ASN A 103 -23.51 24.72 5.75
CA ASN A 103 -22.95 26.07 5.65
C ASN A 103 -21.93 26.22 4.51
N PHE A 104 -21.23 25.14 4.20
CA PHE A 104 -20.29 25.11 3.09
C PHE A 104 -21.00 24.99 1.72
N ASN A 105 -22.10 24.24 1.66
CA ASN A 105 -22.85 24.02 0.44
C ASN A 105 -23.46 25.31 -0.15
N LYS A 106 -23.76 26.31 0.69
CA LYS A 106 -24.31 27.60 0.22
C LYS A 106 -23.31 28.39 -0.63
N LYS A 107 -22.01 28.27 -0.36
CA LYS A 107 -20.95 28.95 -1.11
C LYS A 107 -20.52 28.19 -2.39
N LEU A 108 -20.80 26.87 -2.46
CA LEU A 108 -20.42 25.99 -3.55
C LEU A 108 -21.57 25.57 -4.47
N LYS A 109 -22.77 26.17 -4.34
CA LYS A 109 -23.95 25.79 -5.13
C LYS A 109 -23.76 25.84 -6.66
N SER A 110 -22.72 26.50 -7.16
CA SER A 110 -22.40 26.54 -8.58
C SER A 110 -21.61 25.36 -9.12
N ILE A 111 -21.08 24.47 -8.23
CA ILE A 111 -20.26 23.31 -8.61
C ILE A 111 -20.99 21.98 -8.35
N ALA A 112 -22.18 22.04 -7.76
CA ALA A 112 -22.92 20.92 -7.17
C ALA A 112 -23.60 19.93 -8.14
N SER A 113 -23.22 19.88 -9.41
CA SER A 113 -23.94 19.04 -10.40
C SER A 113 -23.50 17.56 -10.43
N LYS A 114 -22.52 17.12 -9.65
CA LYS A 114 -22.05 15.71 -9.63
C LYS A 114 -21.57 15.26 -8.25
N PHE A 115 -22.37 15.38 -7.22
CA PHE A 115 -22.01 14.70 -5.97
C PHE A 115 -22.42 13.22 -6.06
N PRO A 116 -21.57 12.30 -5.62
CA PRO A 116 -21.96 10.91 -5.45
C PRO A 116 -23.08 10.80 -4.42
N PRO A 117 -23.88 9.73 -4.39
CA PRO A 117 -24.99 9.55 -3.46
C PRO A 117 -24.51 9.71 -2.01
N ALA A 118 -25.41 10.19 -1.14
CA ALA A 118 -25.12 10.40 0.27
C ALA A 118 -24.82 9.08 1.03
N SER A 119 -25.09 7.94 0.42
CA SER A 119 -24.79 6.62 0.99
C SER A 119 -24.35 5.63 -0.10
N VAL A 120 -23.44 4.74 0.28
CA VAL A 120 -22.93 3.65 -0.55
C VAL A 120 -23.07 2.35 0.22
N LYS A 121 -23.82 1.39 -0.33
CA LYS A 121 -24.04 0.08 0.27
C LYS A 121 -23.06 -0.93 -0.31
N PHE A 122 -22.45 -1.73 0.57
CA PHE A 122 -21.57 -2.82 0.24
C PHE A 122 -22.24 -4.14 0.62
N HIS A 123 -22.62 -4.93 -0.37
CA HIS A 123 -23.14 -6.27 -0.16
C HIS A 123 -21.98 -7.24 0.07
N TYR A 124 -22.21 -8.29 0.88
CA TYR A 124 -21.15 -9.23 1.24
C TYR A 124 -20.49 -9.90 0.02
N GLU A 125 -21.26 -10.19 -1.01
CA GLU A 125 -20.78 -10.73 -2.28
C GLU A 125 -19.73 -9.86 -3.00
N TYR A 126 -19.66 -8.56 -2.66
CA TYR A 126 -18.65 -7.66 -3.22
C TYR A 126 -17.27 -7.88 -2.62
N LYS A 127 -17.17 -8.51 -1.45
CA LYS A 127 -15.90 -8.74 -0.77
C LYS A 127 -14.88 -9.45 -1.64
N VAL A 128 -15.27 -10.54 -2.29
CA VAL A 128 -14.38 -11.32 -3.18
C VAL A 128 -13.89 -10.45 -4.34
N LYS A 129 -14.78 -9.71 -4.98
CA LYS A 129 -14.44 -8.82 -6.09
C LYS A 129 -13.54 -7.66 -5.66
N ILE A 130 -13.75 -7.12 -4.45
CA ILE A 130 -12.88 -6.07 -3.88
C ILE A 130 -11.48 -6.64 -3.59
N ASP A 131 -11.39 -7.86 -3.05
CA ASP A 131 -10.11 -8.50 -2.76
C ASP A 131 -9.32 -8.84 -4.03
N GLU A 132 -9.99 -9.30 -5.09
CA GLU A 132 -9.38 -9.52 -6.40
C GLU A 132 -8.90 -8.20 -7.02
N PHE A 133 -9.73 -7.18 -7.00
CA PHE A 133 -9.39 -5.85 -7.52
C PHE A 133 -8.22 -5.22 -6.75
N LYS A 134 -8.21 -5.33 -5.42
CA LYS A 134 -7.13 -4.89 -4.54
C LYS A 134 -5.78 -5.51 -4.92
N GLN A 135 -5.76 -6.83 -5.19
CA GLN A 135 -4.52 -7.51 -5.60
C GLN A 135 -3.98 -6.98 -6.93
N ARG A 136 -4.87 -6.64 -7.86
CA ARG A 136 -4.50 -6.07 -9.18
C ARG A 136 -4.11 -4.59 -9.12
N LEU A 137 -4.55 -3.86 -8.09
CA LEU A 137 -4.08 -2.49 -7.80
C LEU A 137 -2.71 -2.48 -7.12
N TYR A 138 -2.30 -3.60 -6.53
CA TYR A 138 -0.96 -3.68 -5.96
C TYR A 138 0.02 -3.46 -7.12
N PRO A 139 0.81 -2.39 -7.11
CA PRO A 139 1.85 -2.28 -8.11
C PRO A 139 2.69 -3.55 -7.92
N GLU A 140 2.76 -4.40 -8.94
CA GLU A 140 3.97 -5.21 -9.07
C GLU A 140 5.08 -4.18 -9.00
N LYS A 141 5.75 -4.09 -7.84
CA LYS A 141 7.00 -3.34 -7.77
C LYS A 141 7.80 -3.92 -8.91
N ALA A 142 7.89 -3.18 -10.01
CA ALA A 142 8.84 -3.51 -11.05
C ALA A 142 10.13 -3.78 -10.30
N PRO A 143 10.76 -4.95 -10.49
CA PRO A 143 11.89 -5.35 -9.71
C PRO A 143 12.95 -4.25 -9.80
N SER A 144 12.90 -3.32 -8.86
CA SER A 144 13.89 -2.26 -8.78
C SER A 144 15.12 -2.88 -8.15
N SER A 145 16.20 -2.86 -8.88
CA SER A 145 17.50 -3.22 -8.35
C SER A 145 17.90 -2.11 -7.36
N ASP A 146 17.72 -2.40 -6.08
CA ASP A 146 18.12 -1.50 -5.00
C ASP A 146 19.40 -1.98 -4.31
N THR A 147 20.07 -1.08 -3.60
CA THR A 147 21.22 -1.40 -2.76
C THR A 147 20.75 -1.54 -1.32
N PHE A 148 20.96 -2.72 -0.76
CA PHE A 148 20.60 -3.04 0.62
C PHE A 148 21.85 -3.17 1.49
N VAL A 149 21.72 -2.85 2.75
CA VAL A 149 22.74 -3.09 3.78
C VAL A 149 22.16 -4.06 4.80
N GLY A 150 22.96 -5.03 5.23
CA GLY A 150 22.50 -5.99 6.22
C GLY A 150 23.62 -6.84 6.80
N THR A 151 23.21 -7.85 7.57
CA THR A 151 24.11 -8.84 8.18
C THR A 151 23.85 -10.23 7.61
N VAL A 152 24.85 -11.10 7.70
CA VAL A 152 24.73 -12.50 7.30
C VAL A 152 24.25 -13.32 8.50
N GLU A 153 23.08 -13.90 8.41
CA GLU A 153 22.48 -14.70 9.50
C GLU A 153 22.85 -16.18 9.42
N SER A 154 22.86 -16.75 8.22
CA SER A 154 23.23 -18.14 8.02
C SER A 154 23.83 -18.39 6.65
N LEU A 155 24.69 -19.40 6.58
CA LEU A 155 25.40 -19.82 5.39
C LEU A 155 25.10 -21.30 5.14
N ASN A 156 24.54 -21.62 3.96
CA ASN A 156 24.26 -23.02 3.56
C ASN A 156 24.82 -23.25 2.16
N GLY A 157 26.11 -23.50 2.09
CA GLY A 157 26.83 -23.72 0.83
C GLY A 157 27.37 -25.12 0.70
N ASN A 158 27.39 -25.59 -0.55
CA ASN A 158 27.99 -26.82 -0.96
C ASN A 158 29.31 -26.53 -1.70
N GLU A 159 30.14 -27.56 -1.88
CA GLU A 159 31.36 -27.48 -2.68
C GLU A 159 30.97 -27.37 -4.16
N GLY A 160 31.37 -26.28 -4.81
CA GLY A 160 31.19 -26.05 -6.24
C GLY A 160 32.17 -26.85 -7.10
N LYS A 161 32.06 -26.70 -8.40
CA LYS A 161 32.89 -27.46 -9.38
C LYS A 161 34.38 -27.11 -9.31
N ASP A 162 34.72 -25.97 -8.78
CA ASP A 162 36.07 -25.45 -8.58
C ASP A 162 36.65 -25.75 -7.19
N GLY A 163 35.95 -26.55 -6.37
CA GLY A 163 36.35 -26.90 -5.02
C GLY A 163 36.12 -25.77 -3.99
N ARG A 164 35.54 -24.65 -4.41
CA ARG A 164 35.16 -23.52 -3.55
C ARG A 164 33.69 -23.65 -3.14
N ARG A 165 33.32 -23.10 -1.98
CA ARG A 165 31.92 -23.11 -1.52
C ARG A 165 31.09 -22.03 -2.17
N GLU A 166 29.92 -22.42 -2.63
CA GLU A 166 28.88 -21.56 -3.15
C GLU A 166 27.52 -22.03 -2.65
N GLY A 167 26.49 -21.16 -2.64
CA GLY A 167 25.15 -21.61 -2.28
C GLY A 167 24.28 -20.55 -1.64
N GLU A 168 23.35 -21.02 -0.83
CA GLU A 168 22.31 -20.17 -0.24
C GLU A 168 22.79 -19.51 1.05
N VAL A 169 22.48 -18.22 1.15
CA VAL A 169 22.81 -17.39 2.30
C VAL A 169 21.54 -16.68 2.77
N MET A 170 21.32 -16.61 4.07
CA MET A 170 20.27 -15.79 4.66
C MET A 170 20.87 -14.46 5.10
N LEU A 171 20.29 -13.38 4.59
CA LEU A 171 20.67 -12.02 4.95
C LEU A 171 19.54 -11.36 5.75
N ALA A 172 19.88 -10.64 6.82
CA ALA A 172 18.99 -9.71 7.49
C ALA A 172 19.26 -8.30 6.90
N LEU A 173 18.39 -7.86 6.00
CA LEU A 173 18.52 -6.61 5.26
C LEU A 173 17.71 -5.50 5.90
N LEU A 174 18.26 -4.29 5.93
CA LEU A 174 17.50 -3.09 6.31
C LEU A 174 16.73 -2.57 5.09
N VAL A 175 15.40 -2.62 5.17
CA VAL A 175 14.48 -2.17 4.12
C VAL A 175 13.46 -1.23 4.75
N ASP A 176 13.36 0.00 4.30
CA ASP A 176 12.39 1.00 4.81
C ASP A 176 12.37 1.11 6.35
N SER A 177 13.54 1.02 7.00
CA SER A 177 13.74 1.04 8.47
C SER A 177 13.28 -0.23 9.20
N GLU A 178 12.94 -1.29 8.50
CA GLU A 178 12.62 -2.61 9.07
C GLU A 178 13.68 -3.65 8.68
N ILE A 179 13.87 -4.66 9.53
CA ILE A 179 14.76 -5.78 9.23
C ILE A 179 13.97 -6.88 8.53
N VAL A 180 14.41 -7.21 7.32
CA VAL A 180 13.78 -8.21 6.46
C VAL A 180 14.75 -9.35 6.19
N ASN A 181 14.39 -10.57 6.55
CA ASN A 181 15.19 -11.75 6.24
C ASN A 181 14.96 -12.21 4.81
N ALA A 182 16.00 -12.15 4.00
CA ALA A 182 15.97 -12.53 2.58
C ALA A 182 17.00 -13.62 2.27
N LYS A 183 16.56 -14.62 1.51
CA LYS A 183 17.40 -15.68 0.99
C LYS A 183 18.03 -15.25 -0.31
N VAL A 184 19.30 -15.54 -0.48
CA VAL A 184 20.08 -15.21 -1.66
C VAL A 184 20.95 -16.39 -2.06
N HIS A 185 21.17 -16.60 -3.35
CA HIS A 185 22.15 -17.56 -3.86
C HIS A 185 23.40 -16.81 -4.29
N LEU A 186 24.53 -17.13 -3.69
CA LEU A 186 25.81 -16.48 -3.93
C LEU A 186 26.80 -17.44 -4.66
N ASN A 187 27.55 -16.90 -5.59
CA ASN A 187 28.66 -17.59 -6.20
C ASN A 187 29.84 -17.71 -5.22
N ALA A 188 30.89 -18.41 -5.60
CA ALA A 188 32.01 -18.73 -4.71
C ALA A 188 32.74 -17.48 -4.18
N ASP A 189 32.91 -16.43 -4.98
CA ASP A 189 33.55 -15.18 -4.55
C ASP A 189 32.68 -14.38 -3.56
N GLU A 190 31.39 -14.25 -3.87
CA GLU A 190 30.42 -13.60 -3.03
C GLU A 190 30.20 -14.37 -1.71
N TYR A 191 30.18 -15.70 -1.79
CA TYR A 191 30.04 -16.57 -0.62
C TYR A 191 31.22 -16.43 0.34
N GLU A 192 32.43 -16.28 -0.17
CA GLU A 192 33.62 -16.01 0.66
C GLU A 192 33.53 -14.65 1.37
N ILE A 193 33.02 -13.64 0.67
CA ILE A 193 32.76 -12.32 1.29
C ILE A 193 31.70 -12.45 2.40
N ALA A 194 30.60 -13.16 2.15
CA ALA A 194 29.57 -13.42 3.13
C ALA A 194 30.11 -14.19 4.36
N TYR A 195 30.95 -15.20 4.13
CA TYR A 195 31.59 -15.95 5.20
C TYR A 195 32.47 -15.05 6.08
N ARG A 196 33.29 -14.20 5.48
CA ARG A 196 34.16 -13.27 6.20
C ARG A 196 33.34 -12.25 7.03
N ALA A 197 32.24 -11.74 6.47
CA ALA A 197 31.36 -10.85 7.19
C ALA A 197 30.64 -11.56 8.36
N HIS A 198 30.22 -12.81 8.18
CA HIS A 198 29.50 -13.58 9.18
C HIS A 198 30.34 -13.87 10.45
N ILE A 199 31.63 -14.13 10.29
CA ILE A 199 32.52 -14.41 11.44
C ILE A 199 32.96 -13.15 12.19
N LYS A 200 32.77 -11.96 11.63
CA LYS A 200 33.12 -10.69 12.28
C LYS A 200 31.97 -10.22 13.17
N LYS A 201 32.27 -9.75 14.39
CA LYS A 201 31.29 -9.27 15.36
C LYS A 201 30.41 -8.11 14.87
N SER A 202 30.86 -7.35 13.86
CA SER A 202 30.16 -6.21 13.26
C SER A 202 30.33 -6.24 11.75
N GLY A 203 30.20 -7.42 11.15
CA GLY A 203 30.32 -7.60 9.70
C GLY A 203 29.04 -7.23 9.00
N TYR A 204 29.05 -6.12 8.27
CA TYR A 204 27.96 -5.72 7.38
C TYR A 204 28.30 -6.03 5.93
N VAL A 205 27.27 -6.36 5.18
CA VAL A 205 27.37 -6.54 3.72
C VAL A 205 26.47 -5.54 3.00
N GLY A 206 26.99 -5.00 1.90
CA GLY A 206 26.21 -4.25 0.92
C GLY A 206 25.90 -5.15 -0.25
N VAL A 207 24.64 -5.24 -0.64
CA VAL A 207 24.21 -6.06 -1.77
C VAL A 207 23.31 -5.25 -2.68
N LYS A 208 23.55 -5.30 -3.97
CA LYS A 208 22.71 -4.70 -5.01
C LYS A 208 21.99 -5.81 -5.76
N GLY A 209 20.66 -5.75 -5.75
CA GLY A 209 19.83 -6.79 -6.38
C GLY A 209 18.35 -6.48 -6.28
N VAL A 210 17.53 -7.41 -6.70
CA VAL A 210 16.07 -7.33 -6.74
C VAL A 210 15.47 -8.10 -5.57
N LEU A 211 14.88 -7.40 -4.60
CA LEU A 211 14.20 -8.03 -3.47
C LEU A 211 12.76 -8.40 -3.85
N SER A 212 12.46 -9.69 -3.81
CA SER A 212 11.14 -10.24 -4.00
C SER A 212 10.51 -10.61 -2.65
N LEU A 213 9.44 -9.91 -2.28
CA LEU A 213 8.72 -10.14 -1.02
C LEU A 213 7.73 -11.30 -1.17
N GLY A 214 8.12 -12.50 -0.75
CA GLY A 214 7.26 -13.69 -0.73
C GLY A 214 6.46 -13.81 0.55
N ARG A 215 5.30 -14.48 0.51
CA ARG A 215 4.43 -14.69 1.69
C ARG A 215 5.08 -15.48 2.83
N ARG A 216 5.98 -16.41 2.52
CA ARG A 216 6.67 -17.26 3.50
C ARG A 216 8.15 -16.94 3.65
N GLN A 217 8.78 -16.49 2.58
CA GLN A 217 10.20 -16.21 2.53
C GLN A 217 10.47 -15.15 1.47
N HIS A 218 11.26 -14.15 1.83
CA HIS A 218 11.75 -13.15 0.89
C HIS A 218 13.00 -13.69 0.18
N THR A 219 13.18 -13.33 -1.08
CA THR A 219 14.33 -13.73 -1.89
C THR A 219 14.96 -12.54 -2.57
N LEU A 220 16.28 -12.49 -2.56
CA LEU A 220 17.06 -11.51 -3.31
C LEU A 220 17.62 -12.18 -4.57
N LYS A 221 17.34 -11.59 -5.73
CA LYS A 221 17.71 -12.09 -7.06
C LYS A 221 18.51 -11.06 -7.83
N GLU A 222 19.07 -11.45 -8.96
CA GLU A 222 19.78 -10.57 -9.89
C GLU A 222 20.85 -9.72 -9.20
N ILE A 223 21.75 -10.40 -8.46
CA ILE A 223 22.80 -9.73 -7.73
C ILE A 223 23.81 -9.17 -8.73
N SER A 224 24.04 -7.87 -8.63
CA SER A 224 25.00 -7.16 -9.48
C SER A 224 26.22 -6.64 -8.72
N ASP A 225 26.13 -6.54 -7.39
CA ASP A 225 27.24 -6.14 -6.52
C ASP A 225 27.03 -6.77 -5.13
N PHE A 226 28.08 -7.38 -4.60
CA PHE A 226 28.10 -7.94 -3.24
C PHE A 226 29.44 -7.64 -2.59
N LYS A 227 29.43 -6.86 -1.52
CA LYS A 227 30.67 -6.42 -0.86
C LYS A 227 30.53 -6.34 0.65
N GLU A 228 31.66 -6.53 1.34
CA GLU A 228 31.76 -6.24 2.76
C GLU A 228 31.83 -4.74 2.99
N ILE A 229 31.04 -4.22 3.95
CA ILE A 229 31.10 -2.83 4.40
C ILE A 229 32.02 -2.78 5.61
N THR A 230 33.16 -2.13 5.46
CA THR A 230 34.07 -1.86 6.57
C THR A 230 33.64 -0.53 7.22
N THR A 231 33.32 -0.57 8.50
CA THR A 231 33.02 0.62 9.33
C THR A 231 34.31 1.24 9.84
#